data_0e64452cf0ca03957d48c58248e9671d
#
_entry.id   0e64452cf0ca03957d48c58248e9671d
#
_cell.length_a   1.000
_cell.length_b   1.000
_cell.length_c   1.000
_cell.angle_alpha   90.00
_cell.angle_beta   90.00
_cell.angle_gamma   90.00
#
_symmetry.space_group_name_H-M   'P 1'
#
loop_
_entity.id
_entity.type
_entity.pdbx_description
1 polymer ?
#
loop_
_entity_poly.entity_id
_entity_poly.type
_entity_poly.pdbx_seq_one_letter_code
_entity_poly.pdbx_strand_id
1 'polypeptide(L)'
;MHLLHPHLPTRRAFLKRSGQLAMTGTALPLVLNLAAIGEAAAFDATDYKALVCVFLYGGNDYANTVVTYDNPSYNLYSTIRNGGAGQAAGGIALARADLAATVLNPATAPVDVLGQSRQYALHPSMGGLAGLFNAGHAAVQLNVGPLVVPMTRAQYSSTNRTLNPLPPQLFSHNDQQSIWQSSSPEGSTVGWGGNIADLALSGNSNAALTCISVTGNAVYLSGDTALQYQVSTGGAIKITSATAPVYGSSAVSTALNSLIQQTRTQKLENEYNKVTQRAISAESSVTAALALPQPATVFPAESLGQQLKMVARLIKGQATLGVKRQVFFVSLGGFDLHDNLIAKHPALLAQVSAAMTAFYNATVELGVANKVTAFTASDFGRTLASNGDGSDHGWGSHHLVVGGAVKGNAFYGTPPPVSVASTTAPADQWHVGQGRLLPSTSVDQYAATLAKWFGVADGELPGILPNITHFGGAGYPVNLGFMA
;
A
#
# COMPACT_ATOMS: atom_id res chain seq x y z
N MET A 1 -6.61 -38.21 12.95
CA MET A 1 -6.85 -38.44 11.50
C MET A 1 -7.84 -37.38 11.05
N HIS A 2 -7.37 -36.20 10.61
CA HIS A 2 -8.22 -35.14 10.14
C HIS A 2 -8.40 -35.28 8.63
N LEU A 3 -9.63 -35.53 8.23
CA LEU A 3 -10.07 -35.68 6.83
C LEU A 3 -9.89 -34.36 6.08
N LEU A 4 -9.33 -34.47 4.89
CA LEU A 4 -9.03 -33.40 3.95
C LEU A 4 -10.30 -32.66 3.52
N HIS A 5 -10.41 -31.38 3.81
CA HIS A 5 -11.36 -30.52 3.14
C HIS A 5 -10.92 -30.29 1.69
N PRO A 6 -11.82 -30.33 0.71
CA PRO A 6 -11.49 -30.21 -0.72
C PRO A 6 -11.35 -28.75 -1.14
N HIS A 7 -10.47 -27.98 -0.47
CA HIS A 7 -10.04 -26.69 -0.99
C HIS A 7 -8.74 -26.91 -1.76
N LEU A 8 -8.70 -26.45 -3.00
CA LEU A 8 -7.50 -26.48 -3.82
C LEU A 8 -6.34 -25.87 -3.03
N PRO A 9 -5.27 -26.63 -2.74
CA PRO A 9 -4.17 -26.11 -1.93
C PRO A 9 -3.47 -25.01 -2.71
N THR A 10 -3.24 -23.85 -2.07
CA THR A 10 -2.37 -22.83 -2.62
C THR A 10 -0.97 -23.41 -2.86
N ARG A 11 -0.21 -22.83 -3.81
CA ARG A 11 1.18 -23.22 -4.11
C ARG A 11 2.02 -23.32 -2.84
N ARG A 12 1.85 -22.39 -1.91
CA ARG A 12 2.54 -22.33 -0.61
C ARG A 12 2.15 -23.51 0.30
N ALA A 13 0.84 -23.81 0.42
CA ALA A 13 0.36 -24.96 1.19
C ALA A 13 0.81 -26.28 0.56
N PHE A 14 0.88 -26.35 -0.75
CA PHE A 14 1.37 -27.48 -1.51
C PHE A 14 2.87 -27.67 -1.31
N LEU A 15 3.71 -26.64 -1.44
CA LEU A 15 5.16 -26.71 -1.21
C LEU A 15 5.51 -27.08 0.25
N LYS A 16 4.78 -26.53 1.24
CA LYS A 16 4.93 -26.96 2.65
C LYS A 16 4.62 -28.45 2.85
N ARG A 17 3.51 -28.93 2.26
CA ARG A 17 3.11 -30.35 2.36
C ARG A 17 4.04 -31.27 1.58
N SER A 18 4.53 -30.81 0.42
CA SER A 18 5.49 -31.57 -0.38
C SER A 18 6.86 -31.68 0.28
N GLY A 19 7.33 -30.62 0.96
CA GLY A 19 8.52 -30.64 1.80
C GLY A 19 8.38 -31.62 2.97
N GLN A 20 7.21 -31.69 3.60
CA GLN A 20 6.91 -32.67 4.65
C GLN A 20 6.82 -34.10 4.14
N LEU A 21 6.29 -34.34 2.93
CA LEU A 21 6.21 -35.65 2.29
C LEU A 21 7.58 -36.13 1.77
N ALA A 22 8.44 -35.22 1.28
CA ALA A 22 9.80 -35.54 0.85
C ALA A 22 10.67 -36.07 2.01
N MET A 23 10.39 -35.67 3.24
CA MET A 23 11.08 -36.20 4.44
C MET A 23 10.62 -37.63 4.81
N THR A 24 9.53 -38.13 4.24
CA THR A 24 8.99 -39.48 4.54
C THR A 24 9.29 -40.54 3.47
N GLY A 25 10.13 -40.25 2.48
CA GLY A 25 10.71 -41.26 1.57
C GLY A 25 9.81 -41.75 0.41
N THR A 26 8.65 -41.13 0.14
CA THR A 26 7.72 -41.55 -0.94
C THR A 26 7.70 -40.62 -2.16
N ALA A 27 8.86 -40.12 -2.56
CA ALA A 27 8.97 -38.86 -3.32
C ALA A 27 9.01 -38.96 -4.87
N LEU A 28 9.21 -40.11 -5.51
CA LEU A 28 9.52 -40.14 -6.96
C LEU A 28 8.34 -39.87 -7.92
N PRO A 29 7.08 -40.33 -7.69
CA PRO A 29 5.98 -39.95 -8.59
C PRO A 29 5.45 -38.54 -8.37
N LEU A 30 5.72 -37.93 -7.17
CA LEU A 30 5.26 -36.58 -6.83
C LEU A 30 6.12 -35.48 -7.47
N VAL A 31 7.41 -35.73 -7.67
CA VAL A 31 8.37 -34.76 -8.22
C VAL A 31 8.04 -34.41 -9.69
N LEU A 32 7.57 -35.36 -10.48
CA LEU A 32 7.15 -35.13 -11.87
C LEU A 32 5.83 -34.35 -11.97
N ASN A 33 4.90 -34.59 -11.04
CA ASN A 33 3.68 -33.78 -10.92
C ASN A 33 3.95 -32.37 -10.37
N LEU A 34 4.95 -32.20 -9.52
CA LEU A 34 5.40 -30.92 -8.96
C LEU A 34 5.96 -29.98 -10.04
N ALA A 35 6.73 -30.51 -10.99
CA ALA A 35 7.25 -29.71 -12.11
C ALA A 35 6.12 -29.21 -13.02
N ALA A 36 5.14 -30.06 -13.34
CA ALA A 36 4.01 -29.71 -14.18
C ALA A 36 3.03 -28.71 -13.49
N ILE A 37 2.86 -28.82 -12.16
CA ILE A 37 2.01 -27.88 -11.39
C ILE A 37 2.78 -26.57 -11.13
N GLY A 38 4.10 -26.62 -11.00
CA GLY A 38 4.97 -25.44 -10.89
C GLY A 38 4.94 -24.56 -12.14
N GLU A 39 4.82 -25.15 -13.34
CA GLU A 39 4.65 -24.40 -14.58
C GLU A 39 3.26 -23.78 -14.72
N ALA A 40 2.20 -24.43 -14.22
CA ALA A 40 0.82 -23.93 -14.32
C ALA A 40 0.51 -22.77 -13.37
N ALA A 41 1.33 -22.57 -12.33
CA ALA A 41 1.18 -21.48 -11.35
C ALA A 41 2.22 -20.36 -11.53
N ALA A 42 3.07 -20.44 -12.55
CA ALA A 42 4.01 -19.38 -12.86
C ALA A 42 3.27 -18.17 -13.39
N PHE A 43 3.44 -17.06 -12.71
CA PHE A 43 2.99 -15.75 -13.08
C PHE A 43 3.64 -15.33 -14.40
N ASP A 44 2.97 -15.54 -15.53
CA ASP A 44 3.51 -15.19 -16.85
C ASP A 44 3.47 -13.68 -17.05
N ALA A 45 4.57 -13.03 -16.69
CA ALA A 45 4.76 -11.62 -16.93
C ALA A 45 5.30 -11.40 -18.34
N THR A 46 4.43 -11.23 -19.31
CA THR A 46 4.81 -10.84 -20.66
C THR A 46 5.14 -9.35 -20.78
N ASP A 47 4.55 -8.51 -19.91
CA ASP A 47 4.72 -7.07 -19.86
C ASP A 47 5.35 -6.61 -18.52
N TYR A 48 5.72 -5.33 -18.46
CA TYR A 48 6.16 -4.69 -17.22
C TYR A 48 4.97 -4.21 -16.40
N LYS A 49 4.98 -4.43 -15.06
CA LYS A 49 4.09 -3.74 -14.12
C LYS A 49 4.79 -3.40 -12.81
N ALA A 50 4.42 -2.26 -12.22
CA ALA A 50 4.91 -1.83 -10.92
C ALA A 50 3.77 -1.37 -10.01
N LEU A 51 3.81 -1.81 -8.74
CA LEU A 51 3.01 -1.28 -7.64
C LEU A 51 3.86 -0.38 -6.75
N VAL A 52 3.36 0.80 -6.41
CA VAL A 52 4.04 1.77 -5.55
C VAL A 52 3.14 2.10 -4.36
N CYS A 53 3.48 1.59 -3.19
CA CYS A 53 2.81 1.94 -1.95
C CYS A 53 3.37 3.26 -1.41
N VAL A 54 2.50 4.24 -1.20
CA VAL A 54 2.79 5.52 -0.54
C VAL A 54 2.17 5.46 0.85
N PHE A 55 2.98 5.13 1.85
CA PHE A 55 2.50 4.93 3.22
C PHE A 55 2.57 6.23 4.03
N LEU A 56 1.43 6.64 4.58
CA LEU A 56 1.26 7.85 5.36
C LEU A 56 1.25 7.49 6.85
N TYR A 57 2.43 7.56 7.49
CA TYR A 57 2.59 7.17 8.88
C TYR A 57 1.98 8.17 9.87
N GLY A 58 1.18 7.67 10.79
CA GLY A 58 0.55 8.42 11.86
C GLY A 58 -0.98 8.47 11.79
N GLY A 59 -1.60 7.83 10.79
CA GLY A 59 -3.04 7.87 10.62
C GLY A 59 -3.51 9.19 9.98
N ASN A 60 -3.65 9.20 8.67
CA ASN A 60 -4.07 10.38 7.91
C ASN A 60 -5.51 10.80 8.26
N ASP A 61 -5.73 12.07 8.52
CA ASP A 61 -7.08 12.63 8.74
C ASP A 61 -7.89 12.61 7.43
N TYR A 62 -8.70 11.58 7.28
CA TYR A 62 -9.51 11.36 6.09
C TYR A 62 -10.49 12.50 5.82
N ALA A 63 -11.04 13.08 6.91
CA ALA A 63 -12.11 14.08 6.81
C ALA A 63 -11.61 15.45 6.36
N ASN A 64 -10.31 15.76 6.57
CA ASN A 64 -9.66 16.94 5.98
C ASN A 64 -8.83 16.60 4.73
N THR A 65 -8.76 15.35 4.33
CA THR A 65 -8.11 14.94 3.07
C THR A 65 -9.11 14.85 1.92
N VAL A 66 -10.22 14.11 2.12
CA VAL A 66 -11.35 13.97 1.19
C VAL A 66 -12.57 14.57 1.87
N VAL A 67 -12.73 15.86 1.70
CA VAL A 67 -13.71 16.66 2.44
C VAL A 67 -15.06 16.57 1.77
N THR A 68 -16.10 16.29 2.54
CA THR A 68 -17.48 16.33 2.03
C THR A 68 -17.86 17.75 1.62
N TYR A 69 -18.43 17.94 0.43
CA TYR A 69 -18.62 19.25 -0.20
C TYR A 69 -20.08 19.60 -0.47
N ASP A 70 -20.99 18.62 -0.58
CA ASP A 70 -22.43 18.92 -0.66
C ASP A 70 -22.90 19.64 0.61
N ASN A 71 -23.85 20.59 0.46
CA ASN A 71 -24.25 21.47 1.56
C ASN A 71 -24.71 20.73 2.83
N PRO A 72 -25.57 19.69 2.76
CA PRO A 72 -26.03 19.01 3.96
C PRO A 72 -24.88 18.36 4.74
N SER A 73 -24.02 17.63 4.02
CA SER A 73 -22.91 16.89 4.63
C SER A 73 -21.79 17.82 5.11
N TYR A 74 -21.49 18.88 4.34
CA TYR A 74 -20.51 19.86 4.74
C TYR A 74 -20.93 20.59 6.03
N ASN A 75 -22.20 20.96 6.17
CA ASN A 75 -22.68 21.63 7.38
C ASN A 75 -22.54 20.73 8.64
N LEU A 76 -22.79 19.43 8.51
CA LEU A 76 -22.53 18.46 9.57
C LEU A 76 -21.04 18.35 9.89
N TYR A 77 -20.22 18.18 8.85
CA TYR A 77 -18.75 18.14 8.98
C TYR A 77 -18.22 19.38 9.69
N SER A 78 -18.61 20.58 9.23
CA SER A 78 -18.15 21.84 9.82
C SER A 78 -18.54 21.94 11.30
N THR A 79 -19.80 21.65 11.62
CA THR A 79 -20.30 21.69 12.99
C THR A 79 -19.57 20.70 13.91
N ILE A 80 -19.37 19.46 13.45
CA ILE A 80 -18.71 18.40 14.24
C ILE A 80 -17.23 18.76 14.49
N ARG A 81 -16.58 19.42 13.55
CA ARG A 81 -15.17 19.82 13.66
C ARG A 81 -14.98 21.21 14.25
N ASN A 82 -15.98 21.71 14.97
CA ASN A 82 -15.99 23.02 15.61
C ASN A 82 -15.85 24.21 14.64
N GLY A 83 -16.35 24.05 13.41
CA GLY A 83 -16.43 25.10 12.42
C GLY A 83 -17.46 26.16 12.78
N GLY A 84 -17.34 27.33 12.13
CA GLY A 84 -18.31 28.42 12.23
C GLY A 84 -19.66 28.06 11.60
N ALA A 85 -20.65 28.93 11.80
CA ALA A 85 -21.95 28.79 11.20
C ALA A 85 -21.90 28.85 9.67
N GLY A 86 -22.76 28.09 9.00
CA GLY A 86 -22.84 28.05 7.56
C GLY A 86 -21.59 27.41 6.95
N GLN A 87 -20.90 28.13 6.06
CA GLN A 87 -19.76 27.63 5.29
C GLN A 87 -18.39 28.18 5.73
N ALA A 88 -18.35 28.77 6.91
CA ALA A 88 -17.15 29.38 7.48
C ALA A 88 -16.22 28.33 8.08
N ALA A 89 -14.92 28.64 8.11
CA ALA A 89 -13.92 27.86 8.86
C ALA A 89 -14.09 28.06 10.38
N GLY A 90 -13.52 27.16 11.15
CA GLY A 90 -13.45 27.23 12.62
C GLY A 90 -13.02 25.89 13.20
N GLY A 91 -12.40 25.87 14.37
CA GLY A 91 -11.80 24.66 14.93
C GLY A 91 -10.86 23.99 13.94
N ILE A 92 -11.12 22.73 13.63
CA ILE A 92 -10.36 21.99 12.60
C ILE A 92 -11.15 21.82 11.28
N ALA A 93 -12.28 22.51 11.10
CA ALA A 93 -13.02 22.51 9.85
C ALA A 93 -12.42 23.50 8.85
N LEU A 94 -12.32 23.08 7.60
CA LEU A 94 -11.88 23.92 6.47
C LEU A 94 -13.07 24.74 5.94
N ALA A 95 -12.84 26.01 5.54
CA ALA A 95 -13.88 26.80 4.91
C ALA A 95 -14.29 26.19 3.56
N ARG A 96 -15.60 26.14 3.28
CA ARG A 96 -16.10 25.57 2.02
C ARG A 96 -15.60 26.32 0.79
N ALA A 97 -15.41 27.62 0.90
CA ALA A 97 -14.89 28.44 -0.20
C ALA A 97 -13.47 28.02 -0.62
N ASP A 98 -12.61 27.61 0.34
CA ASP A 98 -11.25 27.19 0.07
C ASP A 98 -11.17 25.84 -0.68
N LEU A 99 -12.23 25.02 -0.56
CA LEU A 99 -12.35 23.73 -1.21
C LEU A 99 -12.74 23.85 -2.71
N ALA A 100 -13.23 24.99 -3.15
CA ALA A 100 -13.82 25.14 -4.49
C ALA A 100 -12.86 24.75 -5.63
N ALA A 101 -11.55 25.04 -5.48
CA ALA A 101 -10.54 24.74 -6.50
C ALA A 101 -10.17 23.24 -6.58
N THR A 102 -10.56 22.44 -5.59
CA THR A 102 -10.19 21.02 -5.50
C THR A 102 -11.41 20.09 -5.51
N VAL A 103 -12.57 20.62 -5.94
CA VAL A 103 -13.80 19.82 -6.10
C VAL A 103 -13.55 18.68 -7.08
N LEU A 104 -13.98 17.50 -6.67
CA LEU A 104 -13.93 16.29 -7.48
C LEU A 104 -15.24 16.14 -8.24
N ASN A 105 -15.13 15.99 -9.56
CA ASN A 105 -16.27 15.89 -10.48
C ASN A 105 -16.31 14.48 -11.08
N PRO A 106 -16.82 13.47 -10.35
CA PRO A 106 -16.86 12.09 -10.84
C PRO A 106 -17.85 11.95 -11.98
N ALA A 107 -17.63 10.99 -12.88
CA ALA A 107 -18.55 10.65 -13.96
C ALA A 107 -19.94 10.26 -13.43
N THR A 108 -19.98 9.65 -12.25
CA THR A 108 -21.22 9.32 -11.52
C THR A 108 -21.06 9.77 -10.07
N ALA A 109 -21.97 10.61 -9.60
CA ALA A 109 -21.95 11.06 -8.20
C ALA A 109 -22.15 9.85 -7.26
N PRO A 110 -21.29 9.68 -6.24
CA PRO A 110 -21.45 8.61 -5.30
C PRO A 110 -22.69 8.85 -4.42
N VAL A 111 -23.40 7.78 -4.09
CA VAL A 111 -24.61 7.81 -3.26
C VAL A 111 -24.32 7.07 -1.97
N ASP A 112 -24.66 7.68 -0.84
CA ASP A 112 -24.49 7.07 0.47
C ASP A 112 -25.62 6.05 0.78
N VAL A 113 -25.48 5.35 1.88
CA VAL A 113 -26.48 4.34 2.31
C VAL A 113 -27.85 4.91 2.65
N LEU A 114 -27.96 6.21 2.80
CA LEU A 114 -29.24 6.91 3.04
C LEU A 114 -29.89 7.36 1.72
N GLY A 115 -29.28 7.03 0.57
CA GLY A 115 -29.74 7.44 -0.75
C GLY A 115 -29.41 8.90 -1.09
N GLN A 116 -28.50 9.54 -0.33
CA GLN A 116 -28.10 10.92 -0.56
C GLN A 116 -26.93 10.97 -1.56
N SER A 117 -27.06 11.79 -2.59
CA SER A 117 -25.97 12.09 -3.52
C SER A 117 -24.92 12.92 -2.78
N ARG A 118 -23.67 12.47 -2.85
CA ARG A 118 -22.54 13.07 -2.15
C ARG A 118 -21.61 13.77 -3.12
N GLN A 119 -21.05 14.88 -2.70
CA GLN A 119 -19.99 15.58 -3.41
C GLN A 119 -18.79 15.74 -2.49
N TYR A 120 -17.60 15.65 -3.03
CA TYR A 120 -16.35 15.76 -2.29
C TYR A 120 -15.40 16.75 -2.95
N ALA A 121 -14.52 17.32 -2.15
CA ALA A 121 -13.34 18.05 -2.59
C ALA A 121 -12.11 17.44 -1.90
N LEU A 122 -10.95 17.54 -2.49
CA LEU A 122 -9.72 17.30 -1.76
C LEU A 122 -9.36 18.53 -0.92
N HIS A 123 -8.47 18.34 0.05
CA HIS A 123 -7.89 19.45 0.80
C HIS A 123 -7.35 20.52 -0.18
N PRO A 124 -7.44 21.83 0.14
CA PRO A 124 -7.00 22.90 -0.77
C PRO A 124 -5.56 22.75 -1.27
N SER A 125 -4.66 22.17 -0.47
CA SER A 125 -3.27 21.89 -0.86
C SER A 125 -3.11 20.74 -1.87
N MET A 126 -4.19 20.05 -2.26
CA MET A 126 -4.12 18.85 -3.10
C MET A 126 -4.58 19.08 -4.56
N GLY A 127 -4.41 20.29 -5.09
CA GLY A 127 -4.86 20.65 -6.43
C GLY A 127 -4.32 19.74 -7.55
N GLY A 128 -3.08 19.27 -7.43
CA GLY A 128 -2.50 18.34 -8.41
C GLY A 128 -3.25 17.00 -8.48
N LEU A 129 -3.53 16.39 -7.34
CA LEU A 129 -4.30 15.13 -7.27
C LEU A 129 -5.77 15.32 -7.65
N ALA A 130 -6.39 16.46 -7.30
CA ALA A 130 -7.73 16.81 -7.78
C ALA A 130 -7.76 16.92 -9.31
N GLY A 131 -6.73 17.53 -9.92
CA GLY A 131 -6.54 17.56 -11.36
C GLY A 131 -6.42 16.18 -11.98
N LEU A 132 -5.62 15.28 -11.40
CA LEU A 132 -5.50 13.90 -11.88
C LEU A 132 -6.82 13.12 -11.75
N PHE A 133 -7.56 13.32 -10.66
CA PHE A 133 -8.88 12.70 -10.50
C PHE A 133 -9.83 13.17 -11.61
N ASN A 134 -9.97 14.47 -11.79
CA ASN A 134 -10.87 15.06 -12.78
C ASN A 134 -10.46 14.72 -14.24
N ALA A 135 -9.17 14.44 -14.47
CA ALA A 135 -8.64 13.97 -15.75
C ALA A 135 -8.78 12.44 -15.96
N GLY A 136 -9.31 11.69 -14.99
CA GLY A 136 -9.52 10.25 -15.14
C GLY A 136 -8.30 9.38 -14.82
N HIS A 137 -7.28 9.92 -14.14
CA HIS A 137 -6.03 9.22 -13.80
C HIS A 137 -5.87 8.92 -12.32
N ALA A 138 -6.85 9.30 -11.51
CA ALA A 138 -6.92 8.97 -10.11
C ALA A 138 -8.35 8.58 -9.71
N ALA A 139 -8.46 7.73 -8.69
CA ALA A 139 -9.70 7.33 -8.05
C ALA A 139 -9.57 7.47 -6.53
N VAL A 140 -10.71 7.61 -5.86
CA VAL A 140 -10.79 7.56 -4.40
C VAL A 140 -11.47 6.26 -3.98
N GLN A 141 -10.80 5.44 -3.19
CA GLN A 141 -11.39 4.32 -2.50
C GLN A 141 -11.83 4.79 -1.11
N LEU A 142 -13.13 4.73 -0.86
CA LEU A 142 -13.72 5.19 0.38
C LEU A 142 -13.67 4.11 1.46
N ASN A 143 -13.47 4.56 2.70
CA ASN A 143 -13.68 3.82 3.94
C ASN A 143 -13.01 2.43 3.97
N VAL A 144 -11.69 2.39 3.73
CA VAL A 144 -10.86 1.20 3.83
C VAL A 144 -10.26 1.12 5.23
N GLY A 145 -10.25 -0.06 5.80
CA GLY A 145 -9.53 -0.33 7.04
C GLY A 145 -9.38 -1.84 7.29
N PRO A 146 -8.57 -2.25 8.25
CA PRO A 146 -8.45 -3.65 8.62
C PRO A 146 -9.80 -4.23 9.03
N LEU A 147 -10.20 -5.33 8.40
CA LEU A 147 -11.36 -6.14 8.75
C LEU A 147 -11.00 -7.61 8.66
N VAL A 148 -11.37 -8.41 9.65
CA VAL A 148 -11.26 -9.88 9.60
C VAL A 148 -12.46 -10.47 8.84
N VAL A 149 -13.65 -9.93 9.09
CA VAL A 149 -14.92 -10.31 8.45
C VAL A 149 -15.72 -9.04 8.14
N PRO A 150 -16.69 -9.06 7.24
CA PRO A 150 -17.70 -8.01 7.12
C PRO A 150 -18.35 -7.71 8.46
N MET A 151 -18.51 -6.43 8.80
CA MET A 151 -18.91 -6.06 10.16
C MET A 151 -19.91 -4.90 10.18
N THR A 152 -20.93 -5.03 11.01
CA THR A 152 -21.86 -3.97 11.38
C THR A 152 -21.50 -3.38 12.74
N ARG A 153 -22.02 -2.20 13.07
CA ARG A 153 -21.84 -1.57 14.39
C ARG A 153 -22.34 -2.47 15.53
N ALA A 154 -23.46 -3.15 15.35
CA ALA A 154 -24.00 -4.09 16.34
C ALA A 154 -23.03 -5.26 16.60
N GLN A 155 -22.42 -5.81 15.55
CA GLN A 155 -21.41 -6.85 15.65
C GLN A 155 -20.12 -6.34 16.31
N TYR A 156 -19.68 -5.11 15.98
CA TYR A 156 -18.58 -4.46 16.69
C TYR A 156 -18.82 -4.34 18.19
N SER A 157 -20.03 -3.96 18.58
CA SER A 157 -20.43 -3.81 19.99
C SER A 157 -20.69 -5.13 20.72
N SER A 158 -20.76 -6.26 19.99
CA SER A 158 -20.96 -7.60 20.57
C SER A 158 -19.75 -7.99 21.41
N THR A 159 -19.99 -8.73 22.49
CA THR A 159 -18.93 -9.36 23.29
C THR A 159 -18.46 -10.71 22.73
N ASN A 160 -19.23 -11.30 21.81
CA ASN A 160 -18.89 -12.59 21.19
C ASN A 160 -17.85 -12.40 20.07
N ARG A 161 -16.57 -12.45 20.42
CA ARG A 161 -15.45 -12.29 19.49
C ARG A 161 -15.17 -13.52 18.62
N THR A 162 -15.71 -14.66 18.95
CA THR A 162 -15.62 -15.84 18.08
C THR A 162 -16.46 -15.66 16.81
N LEU A 163 -17.66 -15.10 16.94
CA LEU A 163 -18.53 -14.82 15.80
C LEU A 163 -18.24 -13.46 15.13
N ASN A 164 -17.74 -12.50 15.88
CA ASN A 164 -17.47 -11.14 15.43
C ASN A 164 -16.00 -10.77 15.74
N PRO A 165 -15.03 -11.40 15.08
CA PRO A 165 -13.61 -11.15 15.33
C PRO A 165 -13.25 -9.73 14.90
N LEU A 166 -12.48 -9.04 15.75
CA LEU A 166 -11.92 -7.73 15.44
C LEU A 166 -10.45 -7.88 15.05
N PRO A 167 -9.93 -6.96 14.23
CA PRO A 167 -8.50 -6.81 14.11
C PRO A 167 -7.87 -6.57 15.49
N PRO A 168 -6.71 -7.15 15.78
CA PRO A 168 -6.05 -6.95 17.07
C PRO A 168 -5.63 -5.49 17.24
N GLN A 169 -5.63 -5.02 18.49
CA GLN A 169 -5.12 -3.72 18.89
C GLN A 169 -5.57 -2.56 17.99
N LEU A 170 -6.88 -2.47 17.70
CA LEU A 170 -7.45 -1.31 17.00
C LEU A 170 -6.97 -0.02 17.67
N PHE A 171 -6.64 0.98 16.85
CA PHE A 171 -6.15 2.29 17.26
C PHE A 171 -4.70 2.34 17.78
N SER A 172 -3.95 1.21 17.74
CA SER A 172 -2.51 1.16 18.00
C SER A 172 -1.74 1.36 16.69
N HIS A 173 -0.77 2.28 16.64
CA HIS A 173 0.04 2.52 15.45
C HIS A 173 0.78 1.26 15.00
N ASN A 174 1.56 0.64 15.89
CA ASN A 174 2.42 -0.49 15.54
C ASN A 174 1.62 -1.66 14.94
N ASP A 175 0.52 -2.04 15.62
CA ASP A 175 -0.32 -3.13 15.17
C ASP A 175 -1.03 -2.81 13.86
N GLN A 176 -1.62 -1.62 13.74
CA GLN A 176 -2.37 -1.24 12.55
C GLN A 176 -1.45 -1.03 11.33
N GLN A 177 -0.26 -0.47 11.51
CA GLN A 177 0.78 -0.42 10.48
C GLN A 177 1.14 -1.83 9.98
N SER A 178 1.32 -2.78 10.92
CA SER A 178 1.60 -4.17 10.59
C SER A 178 0.43 -4.80 9.84
N ILE A 179 -0.80 -4.64 10.31
CA ILE A 179 -2.00 -5.21 9.67
C ILE A 179 -2.19 -4.66 8.25
N TRP A 180 -1.99 -3.38 8.03
CA TRP A 180 -2.04 -2.79 6.69
C TRP A 180 -1.01 -3.40 5.73
N GLN A 181 0.17 -3.71 6.24
CA GLN A 181 1.28 -4.23 5.44
C GLN A 181 1.25 -5.75 5.28
N SER A 182 0.62 -6.49 6.21
CA SER A 182 0.77 -7.95 6.30
C SER A 182 -0.52 -8.72 6.60
N SER A 183 -1.64 -8.03 6.84
CA SER A 183 -2.88 -8.62 7.39
C SER A 183 -2.68 -9.35 8.73
N SER A 184 -1.59 -9.04 9.45
CA SER A 184 -1.21 -9.67 10.72
C SER A 184 -0.76 -8.61 11.73
N PRO A 185 -0.90 -8.85 13.04
CA PRO A 185 -0.48 -7.91 14.08
C PRO A 185 1.03 -7.69 14.10
N GLU A 186 1.50 -6.82 14.99
CA GLU A 186 2.93 -6.56 15.22
C GLU A 186 3.71 -7.86 15.40
N GLY A 187 4.92 -7.91 14.83
CA GLY A 187 5.77 -9.10 14.81
C GLY A 187 5.66 -9.93 13.53
N SER A 188 4.83 -9.53 12.58
CA SER A 188 4.83 -10.15 11.25
C SER A 188 6.17 -9.96 10.56
N THR A 189 6.67 -11.02 9.92
CA THR A 189 7.93 -11.02 9.16
C THR A 189 7.72 -10.95 7.65
N VAL A 190 6.47 -11.10 7.17
CA VAL A 190 6.10 -11.08 5.76
C VAL A 190 4.92 -10.15 5.53
N GLY A 191 4.89 -9.49 4.37
CA GLY A 191 3.84 -8.57 3.96
C GLY A 191 3.22 -8.97 2.63
N TRP A 192 2.02 -8.46 2.35
CA TRP A 192 1.29 -8.85 1.15
C TRP A 192 1.99 -8.39 -0.16
N GLY A 193 2.71 -7.27 -0.15
CA GLY A 193 3.50 -6.84 -1.30
C GLY A 193 4.65 -7.80 -1.61
N GLY A 194 5.36 -8.29 -0.58
CA GLY A 194 6.38 -9.30 -0.70
C GLY A 194 5.82 -10.66 -1.13
N ASN A 195 4.67 -11.06 -0.59
CA ASN A 195 4.01 -12.31 -1.00
C ASN A 195 3.52 -12.26 -2.47
N ILE A 196 3.07 -11.11 -2.97
CA ILE A 196 2.81 -10.91 -4.41
C ILE A 196 4.10 -11.05 -5.21
N ALA A 197 5.19 -10.46 -4.71
CA ALA A 197 6.49 -10.51 -5.37
C ALA A 197 7.06 -11.93 -5.42
N ASP A 198 6.81 -12.79 -4.43
CA ASP A 198 7.20 -14.21 -4.44
C ASP A 198 6.71 -14.92 -5.71
N LEU A 199 5.48 -14.61 -6.15
CA LEU A 199 4.91 -15.18 -7.38
C LEU A 199 5.59 -14.63 -8.65
N ALA A 200 6.21 -13.47 -8.57
CA ALA A 200 6.81 -12.77 -9.71
C ALA A 200 8.32 -13.00 -9.85
N LEU A 201 8.99 -13.63 -8.86
CA LEU A 201 10.46 -13.79 -8.87
C LEU A 201 10.98 -14.53 -10.11
N SER A 202 10.28 -15.57 -10.56
CA SER A 202 10.69 -16.37 -11.72
C SER A 202 10.58 -15.62 -13.05
N GLY A 203 9.73 -14.59 -13.12
CA GLY A 203 9.56 -13.73 -14.30
C GLY A 203 10.62 -12.63 -14.42
N ASN A 204 11.39 -12.37 -13.36
CA ASN A 204 12.47 -11.38 -13.32
C ASN A 204 13.84 -12.06 -13.49
N SER A 205 14.65 -11.58 -14.41
CA SER A 205 16.05 -12.07 -14.56
C SER A 205 16.91 -11.72 -13.34
N ASN A 206 16.56 -10.63 -12.63
CA ASN A 206 17.17 -10.22 -11.37
C ASN A 206 16.11 -10.15 -10.27
N ALA A 207 15.83 -11.29 -9.66
CA ALA A 207 14.81 -11.43 -8.61
C ALA A 207 15.07 -10.56 -7.37
N ALA A 208 16.34 -10.22 -7.08
CA ALA A 208 16.70 -9.38 -5.93
C ALA A 208 16.16 -7.94 -6.02
N LEU A 209 15.77 -7.49 -7.21
CA LEU A 209 15.26 -6.13 -7.46
C LEU A 209 13.73 -6.11 -7.70
N THR A 210 13.03 -7.16 -7.29
CA THR A 210 11.56 -7.23 -7.35
C THR A 210 10.91 -6.35 -6.29
N CYS A 211 11.43 -6.35 -5.05
CA CYS A 211 10.94 -5.55 -3.93
C CYS A 211 11.95 -4.46 -3.58
N ILE A 212 11.58 -3.20 -3.71
CA ILE A 212 12.49 -2.07 -3.46
C ILE A 212 11.89 -1.06 -2.50
N SER A 213 12.59 -0.79 -1.40
CA SER A 213 12.28 0.30 -0.48
C SER A 213 13.20 1.49 -0.70
N VAL A 214 12.64 2.70 -0.67
CA VAL A 214 13.40 3.96 -0.71
C VAL A 214 13.39 4.67 0.64
N THR A 215 12.75 4.08 1.66
CA THR A 215 12.51 4.71 2.98
C THR A 215 12.92 3.83 4.17
N GLY A 216 13.72 2.80 3.98
CA GLY A 216 14.10 1.87 5.05
C GLY A 216 13.31 0.56 5.00
N ASN A 217 13.35 -0.22 6.08
CA ASN A 217 12.67 -1.51 6.14
C ASN A 217 11.15 -1.35 6.20
N ALA A 218 10.43 -2.14 5.40
CA ALA A 218 8.99 -2.24 5.42
C ALA A 218 8.56 -3.71 5.37
N VAL A 219 7.76 -4.15 6.34
CA VAL A 219 7.19 -5.52 6.35
C VAL A 219 6.44 -5.80 5.05
N TYR A 220 5.77 -4.79 4.51
CA TYR A 220 5.07 -4.83 3.23
C TYR A 220 5.87 -5.50 2.09
N LEU A 221 7.19 -5.26 2.02
CA LEU A 221 8.06 -5.75 0.94
C LEU A 221 8.71 -7.11 1.20
N SER A 222 8.56 -7.68 2.39
CA SER A 222 9.14 -8.98 2.75
C SER A 222 8.18 -10.09 2.35
N GLY A 223 8.62 -11.01 1.49
CA GLY A 223 7.91 -12.24 1.17
C GLY A 223 8.45 -13.43 1.96
N ASP A 224 7.95 -14.62 1.66
CA ASP A 224 8.55 -15.87 2.15
C ASP A 224 9.93 -16.12 1.52
N THR A 225 10.11 -15.66 0.28
CA THR A 225 11.32 -15.82 -0.53
C THR A 225 11.84 -14.47 -1.00
N ALA A 226 10.95 -13.54 -1.40
CA ALA A 226 11.31 -12.21 -1.83
C ALA A 226 11.91 -11.42 -0.68
N LEU A 227 13.08 -10.87 -0.91
CA LEU A 227 13.77 -9.98 0.02
C LEU A 227 13.68 -8.56 -0.50
N GLN A 228 13.50 -7.61 0.42
CA GLN A 228 13.55 -6.20 0.04
C GLN A 228 14.99 -5.75 -0.22
N TYR A 229 15.17 -4.98 -1.28
CA TYR A 229 16.40 -4.23 -1.54
C TYR A 229 16.18 -2.76 -1.15
N GLN A 230 17.14 -2.18 -0.45
CA GLN A 230 17.06 -0.77 -0.04
C GLN A 230 17.87 0.11 -0.97
N VAL A 231 17.25 1.20 -1.41
CA VAL A 231 17.91 2.26 -2.19
C VAL A 231 17.70 3.59 -1.46
N SER A 232 18.72 4.40 -1.36
CA SER A 232 18.56 5.77 -0.86
C SER A 232 18.09 6.71 -1.98
N THR A 233 17.61 7.90 -1.62
CA THR A 233 17.30 8.94 -2.61
C THR A 233 18.55 9.41 -3.38
N GLY A 234 19.75 9.16 -2.85
CA GLY A 234 21.03 9.43 -3.51
C GLY A 234 21.50 8.29 -4.44
N GLY A 235 20.88 7.12 -4.40
CA GLY A 235 21.25 5.97 -5.22
C GLY A 235 21.45 4.68 -4.42
N ALA A 236 22.09 3.69 -5.05
CA ALA A 236 22.40 2.41 -4.43
C ALA A 236 23.28 2.56 -3.18
N ILE A 237 22.97 1.76 -2.16
CA ILE A 237 23.74 1.74 -0.92
C ILE A 237 24.96 0.84 -1.12
N LYS A 238 26.15 1.42 -1.12
CA LYS A 238 27.41 0.72 -1.39
C LYS A 238 27.98 0.07 -0.14
N ILE A 239 28.54 -1.14 -0.31
CA ILE A 239 29.45 -1.73 0.66
C ILE A 239 30.83 -1.11 0.38
N THR A 240 31.15 0.02 1.02
CA THR A 240 32.34 0.83 0.73
C THR A 240 33.65 0.05 0.83
N SER A 241 33.75 -0.85 1.80
CA SER A 241 34.94 -1.71 1.97
C SER A 241 35.16 -2.71 0.82
N ALA A 242 34.13 -2.99 0.01
CA ALA A 242 34.25 -3.84 -1.16
C ALA A 242 34.66 -3.05 -2.43
N THR A 243 34.48 -1.73 -2.47
CA THR A 243 34.64 -0.92 -3.69
C THR A 243 35.68 0.20 -3.55
N ALA A 244 36.08 0.54 -2.32
CA ALA A 244 37.09 1.58 -2.05
C ALA A 244 38.28 1.02 -1.25
N PRO A 245 39.49 1.64 -1.33
CA PRO A 245 40.62 1.23 -0.54
C PRO A 245 40.30 1.23 0.97
N VAL A 246 40.53 0.09 1.63
CA VAL A 246 40.40 -0.04 3.09
C VAL A 246 41.74 0.40 3.73
N TYR A 247 41.64 1.33 4.64
CA TYR A 247 42.84 1.96 5.25
C TYR A 247 43.86 2.49 4.22
N GLY A 248 43.37 2.98 3.06
CA GLY A 248 44.21 3.47 1.99
C GLY A 248 44.86 2.39 1.11
N SER A 249 44.59 1.11 1.36
CA SER A 249 45.19 -0.02 0.62
C SER A 249 44.16 -0.70 -0.27
N SER A 250 44.37 -0.68 -1.59
CA SER A 250 43.59 -1.46 -2.56
C SER A 250 43.84 -2.96 -2.44
N ALA A 251 45.01 -3.39 -1.98
CA ALA A 251 45.30 -4.80 -1.75
C ALA A 251 44.42 -5.40 -0.64
N VAL A 252 44.14 -4.62 0.42
CA VAL A 252 43.25 -5.02 1.51
C VAL A 252 41.80 -5.17 0.97
N SER A 253 41.32 -4.23 0.17
CA SER A 253 39.99 -4.32 -0.46
C SER A 253 39.88 -5.53 -1.38
N THR A 254 40.91 -5.81 -2.18
CA THR A 254 40.93 -6.97 -3.06
C THR A 254 40.89 -8.27 -2.25
N ALA A 255 41.67 -8.38 -1.19
CA ALA A 255 41.68 -9.56 -0.30
C ALA A 255 40.31 -9.72 0.39
N LEU A 256 39.72 -8.63 0.90
CA LEU A 256 38.38 -8.67 1.50
C LEU A 256 37.32 -9.12 0.49
N ASN A 257 37.31 -8.57 -0.73
CA ASN A 257 36.41 -8.97 -1.79
C ASN A 257 36.57 -10.46 -2.13
N SER A 258 37.81 -10.98 -2.19
CA SER A 258 38.05 -12.39 -2.40
C SER A 258 37.45 -13.23 -1.26
N LEU A 259 37.63 -12.82 -0.01
CA LEU A 259 37.09 -13.54 1.16
C LEU A 259 35.58 -13.59 1.21
N ILE A 260 34.89 -12.48 0.95
CA ILE A 260 33.42 -12.42 0.99
C ILE A 260 32.75 -13.09 -0.20
N GLN A 261 33.49 -13.39 -1.26
CA GLN A 261 32.98 -14.09 -2.44
C GLN A 261 33.29 -15.60 -2.43
N GLN A 262 34.07 -16.10 -1.49
CA GLN A 262 34.40 -17.51 -1.41
C GLN A 262 33.24 -18.35 -0.88
N THR A 263 33.05 -19.53 -1.46
CA THR A 263 32.17 -20.55 -0.90
C THR A 263 32.77 -21.08 0.41
N ARG A 264 31.94 -21.25 1.42
CA ARG A 264 32.32 -21.75 2.76
C ARG A 264 31.67 -23.11 3.01
N THR A 265 32.35 -23.95 3.78
CA THR A 265 31.80 -25.24 4.24
C THR A 265 30.81 -25.07 5.38
N GLN A 266 31.01 -24.06 6.22
CA GLN A 266 30.08 -23.71 7.30
C GLN A 266 28.87 -23.00 6.70
N LYS A 267 27.65 -23.51 7.00
CA LYS A 267 26.41 -23.07 6.34
C LYS A 267 26.08 -21.59 6.56
N LEU A 268 26.25 -21.06 7.77
CA LEU A 268 25.96 -19.67 8.10
C LEU A 268 26.93 -18.70 7.42
N GLU A 269 28.24 -19.03 7.43
CA GLU A 269 29.27 -18.24 6.72
C GLU A 269 29.00 -18.22 5.21
N ASN A 270 28.64 -19.38 4.66
CA ASN A 270 28.35 -19.49 3.23
C ASN A 270 27.10 -18.67 2.86
N GLU A 271 26.05 -18.70 3.67
CA GLU A 271 24.86 -17.89 3.42
C GLU A 271 25.15 -16.38 3.59
N TYR A 272 25.96 -16.00 4.59
CA TYR A 272 26.41 -14.60 4.73
C TYR A 272 27.16 -14.13 3.48
N ASN A 273 28.09 -14.94 2.95
CA ASN A 273 28.80 -14.61 1.71
C ASN A 273 27.86 -14.47 0.52
N LYS A 274 26.87 -15.37 0.37
CA LYS A 274 25.86 -15.29 -0.69
C LYS A 274 25.00 -14.02 -0.59
N VAL A 275 24.58 -13.65 0.62
CA VAL A 275 23.83 -12.40 0.84
C VAL A 275 24.67 -11.19 0.44
N THR A 276 25.95 -11.19 0.83
CA THR A 276 26.87 -10.08 0.50
C THR A 276 27.14 -10.01 -1.01
N GLN A 277 27.34 -11.15 -1.69
CA GLN A 277 27.48 -11.21 -3.15
C GLN A 277 26.23 -10.67 -3.87
N ARG A 278 25.03 -11.08 -3.42
CA ARG A 278 23.75 -10.57 -3.95
C ARG A 278 23.64 -9.05 -3.77
N ALA A 279 24.01 -8.53 -2.62
CA ALA A 279 24.00 -7.08 -2.34
C ALA A 279 24.95 -6.30 -3.28
N ILE A 280 26.16 -6.80 -3.50
CA ILE A 280 27.14 -6.19 -4.41
C ILE A 280 26.64 -6.23 -5.87
N SER A 281 26.08 -7.37 -6.30
CA SER A 281 25.53 -7.52 -7.65
C SER A 281 24.32 -6.60 -7.88
N ALA A 282 23.42 -6.53 -6.90
CA ALA A 282 22.25 -5.64 -6.97
C ALA A 282 22.67 -4.17 -6.99
N GLU A 283 23.66 -3.76 -6.19
CA GLU A 283 24.23 -2.41 -6.18
C GLU A 283 24.76 -2.03 -7.58
N SER A 284 25.54 -2.89 -8.20
CA SER A 284 26.07 -2.65 -9.55
C SER A 284 24.96 -2.49 -10.58
N SER A 285 23.93 -3.34 -10.53
CA SER A 285 22.77 -3.28 -11.44
C SER A 285 22.00 -1.96 -11.25
N VAL A 286 21.75 -1.56 -10.01
CA VAL A 286 21.07 -0.30 -9.68
C VAL A 286 21.91 0.89 -10.14
N THR A 287 23.22 0.89 -9.89
CA THR A 287 24.13 1.96 -10.33
C THR A 287 24.12 2.10 -11.86
N ALA A 288 24.14 0.99 -12.60
CA ALA A 288 24.04 1.00 -14.06
C ALA A 288 22.68 1.55 -14.55
N ALA A 289 21.57 1.16 -13.92
CA ALA A 289 20.25 1.67 -14.25
C ALA A 289 20.12 3.17 -13.97
N LEU A 290 20.70 3.64 -12.87
CA LEU A 290 20.70 5.06 -12.48
C LEU A 290 21.66 5.94 -13.30
N ALA A 291 22.56 5.36 -14.07
CA ALA A 291 23.39 6.06 -15.05
C ALA A 291 22.62 6.52 -16.29
N LEU A 292 21.43 5.98 -16.53
CA LEU A 292 20.53 6.46 -17.59
C LEU A 292 20.12 7.93 -17.34
N PRO A 293 19.88 8.72 -18.41
CA PRO A 293 19.38 10.09 -18.27
C PRO A 293 18.14 10.12 -17.36
N GLN A 294 18.07 11.10 -16.46
CA GLN A 294 16.91 11.28 -15.58
C GLN A 294 15.66 11.63 -16.40
N PRO A 295 14.44 11.32 -15.90
CA PRO A 295 13.22 11.92 -16.41
C PRO A 295 13.31 13.44 -16.42
N ALA A 296 12.74 14.10 -17.42
CA ALA A 296 12.66 15.55 -17.49
C ALA A 296 11.66 16.15 -16.49
N THR A 297 10.69 15.34 -16.07
CA THR A 297 9.71 15.70 -15.05
C THR A 297 10.38 16.24 -13.79
N VAL A 298 9.98 17.43 -13.36
CA VAL A 298 10.48 18.08 -12.14
C VAL A 298 9.75 17.49 -10.93
N PHE A 299 10.50 16.96 -9.99
CA PHE A 299 9.97 16.46 -8.72
C PHE A 299 10.18 17.46 -7.59
N PRO A 300 9.25 17.53 -6.61
CA PRO A 300 9.44 18.35 -5.41
C PRO A 300 10.73 17.99 -4.66
N ALA A 301 11.32 18.96 -3.99
CA ALA A 301 12.58 18.79 -3.25
C ALA A 301 12.39 18.03 -1.92
N GLU A 302 11.15 17.99 -1.42
CA GLU A 302 10.77 17.33 -0.17
C GLU A 302 10.98 15.81 -0.25
N SER A 303 11.09 15.18 0.91
CA SER A 303 11.46 13.76 1.05
C SER A 303 10.64 12.82 0.15
N LEU A 304 9.31 12.90 0.17
CA LEU A 304 8.47 12.03 -0.64
C LEU A 304 8.67 12.26 -2.15
N GLY A 305 8.89 13.52 -2.56
CA GLY A 305 9.21 13.88 -3.94
C GLY A 305 10.50 13.21 -4.42
N GLN A 306 11.54 13.23 -3.59
CA GLN A 306 12.83 12.60 -3.93
C GLN A 306 12.76 11.06 -3.89
N GLN A 307 11.97 10.48 -2.98
CA GLN A 307 11.71 9.03 -2.97
C GLN A 307 11.02 8.59 -4.28
N LEU A 308 9.93 9.26 -4.68
CA LEU A 308 9.21 8.94 -5.92
C LEU A 308 10.03 9.25 -7.18
N LYS A 309 10.91 10.27 -7.16
CA LYS A 309 11.90 10.49 -8.22
C LYS A 309 12.82 9.29 -8.37
N MET A 310 13.31 8.73 -7.27
CA MET A 310 14.15 7.53 -7.29
C MET A 310 13.39 6.34 -7.87
N VAL A 311 12.14 6.11 -7.45
CA VAL A 311 11.28 5.06 -8.02
C VAL A 311 11.12 5.25 -9.54
N ALA A 312 10.83 6.46 -10.03
CA ALA A 312 10.69 6.74 -11.45
C ALA A 312 11.99 6.44 -12.24
N ARG A 313 13.16 6.74 -11.67
CA ARG A 313 14.47 6.41 -12.27
C ARG A 313 14.69 4.88 -12.36
N LEU A 314 14.31 4.14 -11.31
CA LEU A 314 14.42 2.68 -11.31
C LEU A 314 13.46 2.05 -12.33
N ILE A 315 12.24 2.55 -12.45
CA ILE A 315 11.27 2.13 -13.46
C ILE A 315 11.81 2.40 -14.87
N LYS A 316 12.43 3.57 -15.10
CA LYS A 316 13.11 3.86 -16.37
C LYS A 316 14.18 2.82 -16.68
N GLY A 317 14.90 2.39 -15.67
CA GLY A 317 15.98 1.39 -15.78
C GLY A 317 15.50 -0.06 -15.77
N GLN A 318 14.21 -0.37 -15.84
CA GLN A 318 13.64 -1.72 -15.69
C GLN A 318 14.33 -2.79 -16.57
N ALA A 319 14.63 -2.44 -17.82
CA ALA A 319 15.31 -3.35 -18.74
C ALA A 319 16.75 -3.64 -18.29
N THR A 320 17.49 -2.61 -17.85
CA THR A 320 18.84 -2.75 -17.29
C THR A 320 18.84 -3.55 -16.00
N LEU A 321 17.79 -3.36 -15.17
CA LEU A 321 17.61 -4.13 -13.94
C LEU A 321 17.18 -5.58 -14.18
N GLY A 322 16.71 -5.92 -15.38
CA GLY A 322 16.23 -7.25 -15.72
C GLY A 322 14.93 -7.63 -15.02
N VAL A 323 14.01 -6.68 -14.86
CA VAL A 323 12.77 -6.88 -14.12
C VAL A 323 11.53 -6.58 -14.97
N LYS A 324 10.49 -7.40 -14.80
CA LYS A 324 9.16 -7.22 -15.40
C LYS A 324 8.08 -6.92 -14.34
N ARG A 325 8.35 -7.24 -13.09
CA ARG A 325 7.44 -6.99 -11.96
C ARG A 325 8.22 -6.36 -10.81
N GLN A 326 7.73 -5.23 -10.32
CA GLN A 326 8.35 -4.53 -9.19
C GLN A 326 7.31 -4.04 -8.18
N VAL A 327 7.63 -4.16 -6.91
CA VAL A 327 6.85 -3.62 -5.79
C VAL A 327 7.73 -2.63 -5.05
N PHE A 328 7.26 -1.40 -4.93
CA PHE A 328 7.98 -0.30 -4.28
C PHE A 328 7.28 0.15 -3.01
N PHE A 329 8.08 0.63 -2.06
CA PHE A 329 7.58 1.27 -0.85
C PHE A 329 8.27 2.62 -0.63
N VAL A 330 7.44 3.65 -0.48
CA VAL A 330 7.84 5.00 -0.10
C VAL A 330 6.95 5.48 1.03
N SER A 331 7.39 6.43 1.83
CA SER A 331 6.60 6.88 2.97
C SER A 331 6.79 8.35 3.32
N LEU A 332 5.78 8.89 4.00
CA LEU A 332 5.81 10.20 4.64
C LEU A 332 5.21 10.06 6.04
N GLY A 333 5.93 10.48 7.07
CA GLY A 333 5.44 10.53 8.45
C GLY A 333 4.86 11.88 8.82
N GLY A 334 4.35 11.97 10.06
CA GLY A 334 3.88 13.21 10.64
C GLY A 334 2.36 13.39 10.65
N PHE A 335 1.58 12.37 10.27
CA PHE A 335 0.12 12.43 10.20
C PHE A 335 -0.57 12.21 11.56
N ASP A 336 0.16 11.89 12.62
CA ASP A 336 -0.40 11.74 13.96
C ASP A 336 -0.67 13.11 14.61
N LEU A 337 -1.65 13.81 14.08
CA LEU A 337 -1.97 15.18 14.44
C LEU A 337 -3.07 15.26 15.50
N HIS A 338 -2.68 14.98 16.74
CA HIS A 338 -3.53 15.22 17.91
C HIS A 338 -3.66 16.69 18.26
N ASP A 339 -2.75 17.52 17.76
CA ASP A 339 -2.68 18.96 17.94
C ASP A 339 -2.24 19.68 16.67
N ASN A 340 -2.58 20.96 16.55
CA ASN A 340 -2.13 21.82 15.44
C ASN A 340 -2.44 21.26 14.05
N LEU A 341 -3.57 20.54 13.88
CA LEU A 341 -3.92 19.88 12.62
C LEU A 341 -4.01 20.88 11.47
N ILE A 342 -4.70 22.01 11.67
CA ILE A 342 -4.88 23.04 10.62
C ILE A 342 -3.54 23.65 10.19
N ALA A 343 -2.57 23.76 11.08
CA ALA A 343 -1.27 24.33 10.77
C ALA A 343 -0.34 23.34 10.06
N LYS A 344 -0.37 22.05 10.43
CA LYS A 344 0.60 21.03 10.00
C LYS A 344 0.13 20.19 8.81
N HIS A 345 -1.16 19.78 8.79
CA HIS A 345 -1.71 18.87 7.79
C HIS A 345 -1.61 19.39 6.34
N PRO A 346 -1.84 20.71 6.07
CA PRO A 346 -1.73 21.24 4.72
C PRO A 346 -0.38 21.02 4.06
N ALA A 347 0.72 21.16 4.81
CA ALA A 347 2.08 20.95 4.30
C ALA A 347 2.35 19.46 3.97
N LEU A 348 1.83 18.53 4.77
CA LEU A 348 1.93 17.09 4.51
C LEU A 348 1.14 16.70 3.25
N LEU A 349 -0.10 17.17 3.14
CA LEU A 349 -0.95 16.88 1.98
C LEU A 349 -0.43 17.54 0.69
N ALA A 350 0.17 18.74 0.79
CA ALA A 350 0.84 19.37 -0.34
C ALA A 350 1.99 18.51 -0.87
N GLN A 351 2.82 17.94 0.01
CA GLN A 351 3.89 17.02 -0.36
C GLN A 351 3.35 15.76 -1.04
N VAL A 352 2.31 15.14 -0.48
CA VAL A 352 1.67 13.97 -1.09
C VAL A 352 1.15 14.30 -2.49
N SER A 353 0.39 15.39 -2.63
CA SER A 353 -0.19 15.79 -3.90
C SER A 353 0.87 16.13 -4.95
N ALA A 354 1.84 16.95 -4.62
CA ALA A 354 2.88 17.36 -5.55
C ALA A 354 3.76 16.16 -5.98
N ALA A 355 4.15 15.29 -5.02
CA ALA A 355 5.00 14.15 -5.28
C ALA A 355 4.29 13.08 -6.16
N MET A 356 3.04 12.72 -5.83
CA MET A 356 2.27 11.73 -6.61
C MET A 356 1.90 12.27 -7.99
N THR A 357 1.60 13.56 -8.12
CA THR A 357 1.34 14.19 -9.43
C THR A 357 2.59 14.18 -10.32
N ALA A 358 3.75 14.56 -9.77
CA ALA A 358 5.01 14.51 -10.51
C ALA A 358 5.36 13.05 -10.89
N PHE A 359 5.11 12.10 -10.00
CA PHE A 359 5.34 10.68 -10.28
C PHE A 359 4.47 10.18 -11.43
N TYR A 360 3.17 10.49 -11.43
CA TYR A 360 2.29 10.14 -12.55
C TYR A 360 2.79 10.75 -13.86
N ASN A 361 3.14 12.04 -13.87
CA ASN A 361 3.67 12.72 -15.05
C ASN A 361 4.95 12.05 -15.57
N ALA A 362 5.85 11.64 -14.66
CA ALA A 362 7.04 10.88 -15.04
C ALA A 362 6.69 9.52 -15.66
N THR A 363 5.67 8.81 -15.19
CA THR A 363 5.22 7.56 -15.81
C THR A 363 4.64 7.76 -17.21
N VAL A 364 3.98 8.89 -17.45
CA VAL A 364 3.51 9.30 -18.78
C VAL A 364 4.70 9.61 -19.70
N GLU A 365 5.66 10.42 -19.22
CA GLU A 365 6.91 10.71 -19.96
C GLU A 365 7.66 9.43 -20.36
N LEU A 366 7.69 8.45 -19.47
CA LEU A 366 8.37 7.16 -19.70
C LEU A 366 7.54 6.18 -20.57
N GLY A 367 6.32 6.51 -20.95
CA GLY A 367 5.42 5.63 -21.71
C GLY A 367 4.94 4.40 -20.93
N VAL A 368 4.92 4.46 -19.61
CA VAL A 368 4.55 3.32 -18.74
C VAL A 368 3.36 3.62 -17.81
N ALA A 369 2.61 4.70 -18.04
CA ALA A 369 1.52 5.11 -17.16
C ALA A 369 0.49 3.98 -16.91
N ASN A 370 0.14 3.19 -17.93
CA ASN A 370 -0.79 2.05 -17.81
C ASN A 370 -0.16 0.81 -17.14
N LYS A 371 1.13 0.86 -16.84
CA LYS A 371 1.91 -0.24 -16.26
C LYS A 371 2.37 0.04 -14.83
N VAL A 372 2.07 1.23 -14.32
CA VAL A 372 2.48 1.68 -12.99
C VAL A 372 1.27 2.22 -12.24
N THR A 373 1.05 1.71 -11.04
CA THR A 373 -0.01 2.15 -10.14
C THR A 373 0.59 2.54 -8.80
N ALA A 374 0.35 3.77 -8.37
CA ALA A 374 0.65 4.25 -7.03
C ALA A 374 -0.65 4.31 -6.21
N PHE A 375 -0.58 3.90 -4.95
CA PHE A 375 -1.72 3.93 -4.04
C PHE A 375 -1.28 4.39 -2.65
N THR A 376 -2.18 5.08 -1.94
CA THR A 376 -1.92 5.47 -0.55
C THR A 376 -2.38 4.40 0.43
N ALA A 377 -1.67 4.31 1.56
CA ALA A 377 -2.02 3.53 2.74
C ALA A 377 -1.70 4.36 3.97
N SER A 378 -2.27 4.04 5.12
CA SER A 378 -1.99 4.71 6.40
C SER A 378 -2.28 3.75 7.54
N ASP A 379 -1.78 4.03 8.74
CA ASP A 379 -2.02 3.21 9.93
C ASP A 379 -3.52 2.95 10.13
N PHE A 380 -4.29 4.03 10.10
CA PHE A 380 -5.75 4.08 10.27
C PHE A 380 -6.27 5.44 9.78
N GLY A 381 -7.59 5.63 9.79
CA GLY A 381 -8.20 6.95 9.74
C GLY A 381 -8.25 7.61 11.11
N ARG A 382 -8.78 8.84 11.19
CA ARG A 382 -8.91 9.61 12.43
C ARG A 382 -10.37 9.74 12.84
N THR A 383 -10.63 10.28 14.06
CA THR A 383 -11.97 10.67 14.47
C THR A 383 -12.50 11.80 13.59
N LEU A 384 -13.80 11.78 13.29
CA LEU A 384 -14.46 12.94 12.69
C LEU A 384 -14.56 14.09 13.69
N ALA A 385 -14.84 13.76 14.96
CA ALA A 385 -14.87 14.73 16.04
C ALA A 385 -13.46 15.32 16.27
N SER A 386 -13.43 16.62 16.58
CA SER A 386 -12.24 17.29 17.08
C SER A 386 -11.99 16.93 18.55
N ASN A 387 -10.73 16.84 18.95
CA ASN A 387 -10.30 16.75 20.35
C ASN A 387 -9.86 18.12 20.92
N GLY A 388 -10.04 19.19 20.14
CA GLY A 388 -9.61 20.56 20.43
C GLY A 388 -9.07 21.22 19.17
N ASP A 389 -7.84 20.98 18.81
CA ASP A 389 -7.17 21.49 17.61
C ASP A 389 -6.56 20.39 16.70
N GLY A 390 -6.94 19.14 16.96
CA GLY A 390 -6.59 17.95 16.20
C GLY A 390 -7.69 16.90 16.21
N SER A 391 -7.31 15.64 15.90
CA SER A 391 -8.19 14.49 15.90
C SER A 391 -7.50 13.27 16.52
N ASP A 392 -8.28 12.33 17.07
CA ASP A 392 -7.76 11.13 17.70
C ASP A 392 -7.70 9.95 16.71
N HIS A 393 -7.08 8.84 17.12
CA HIS A 393 -7.00 7.61 16.33
C HIS A 393 -8.38 7.10 15.96
N GLY A 394 -8.52 6.69 14.71
CA GLY A 394 -9.74 6.11 14.15
C GLY A 394 -9.47 4.76 13.51
N TRP A 395 -10.35 4.33 12.58
CA TRP A 395 -10.26 3.02 11.95
C TRP A 395 -10.25 3.13 10.43
N GLY A 396 -11.43 3.24 9.78
CA GLY A 396 -11.53 3.41 8.34
C GLY A 396 -11.00 4.76 7.85
N SER A 397 -10.42 4.76 6.65
CA SER A 397 -9.86 5.93 5.98
C SER A 397 -10.23 5.96 4.50
N HIS A 398 -9.98 7.08 3.83
CA HIS A 398 -10.10 7.22 2.38
C HIS A 398 -8.71 7.18 1.75
N HIS A 399 -8.59 6.47 0.64
CA HIS A 399 -7.31 6.29 -0.04
C HIS A 399 -7.39 6.68 -1.51
N LEU A 400 -6.26 7.11 -2.05
CA LEU A 400 -6.10 7.52 -3.44
C LEU A 400 -5.36 6.43 -4.20
N VAL A 401 -5.82 6.15 -5.43
CA VAL A 401 -5.13 5.28 -6.38
C VAL A 401 -4.87 6.09 -7.64
N VAL A 402 -3.63 6.10 -8.12
CA VAL A 402 -3.17 6.92 -9.25
C VAL A 402 -2.43 6.05 -10.26
N GLY A 403 -2.79 6.14 -11.53
CA GLY A 403 -2.14 5.42 -12.61
C GLY A 403 -2.94 5.46 -13.90
N GLY A 404 -2.32 5.15 -15.04
CA GLY A 404 -3.01 5.13 -16.33
C GLY A 404 -4.00 3.97 -16.49
N ALA A 405 -3.81 2.86 -15.73
CA ALA A 405 -4.73 1.72 -15.69
C ALA A 405 -5.81 1.87 -14.61
N VAL A 406 -5.83 2.96 -13.86
CA VAL A 406 -6.89 3.24 -12.89
C VAL A 406 -8.13 3.69 -13.66
N LYS A 407 -9.27 3.10 -13.36
CA LYS A 407 -10.58 3.62 -13.77
C LYS A 407 -10.91 4.83 -12.92
N GLY A 408 -10.28 5.95 -13.28
CA GLY A 408 -10.31 7.19 -12.53
C GLY A 408 -11.61 7.97 -12.70
N ASN A 409 -11.61 9.22 -12.20
CA ASN A 409 -12.80 10.07 -12.15
C ASN A 409 -13.99 9.38 -11.45
N ALA A 410 -13.69 8.56 -10.45
CA ALA A 410 -14.68 7.73 -9.75
C ALA A 410 -14.34 7.55 -8.26
N PHE A 411 -15.39 7.37 -7.48
CA PHE A 411 -15.34 6.90 -6.10
C PHE A 411 -15.70 5.43 -6.06
N TYR A 412 -14.95 4.65 -5.30
CA TYR A 412 -15.21 3.25 -5.04
C TYR A 412 -15.51 3.03 -3.55
N GLY A 413 -16.35 2.06 -3.26
CA GLY A 413 -16.94 1.88 -1.94
C GLY A 413 -18.11 2.83 -1.67
N THR A 414 -18.75 2.67 -0.51
CA THR A 414 -19.93 3.45 -0.15
C THR A 414 -19.54 4.66 0.68
N PRO A 415 -19.97 5.88 0.32
CA PRO A 415 -19.76 7.07 1.14
C PRO A 415 -20.33 6.89 2.55
N PRO A 416 -19.55 7.07 3.61
CA PRO A 416 -20.07 7.03 4.97
C PRO A 416 -20.93 8.29 5.26
N PRO A 417 -22.07 8.14 5.95
CA PRO A 417 -22.78 9.29 6.49
C PRO A 417 -21.92 10.09 7.46
N VAL A 418 -22.15 11.39 7.52
CA VAL A 418 -21.46 12.31 8.43
C VAL A 418 -22.18 12.33 9.76
N SER A 419 -21.68 11.60 10.74
CA SER A 419 -22.26 11.55 12.10
C SER A 419 -21.21 11.23 13.16
N VAL A 420 -21.48 11.66 14.38
CA VAL A 420 -20.76 11.29 15.62
C VAL A 420 -21.73 10.82 16.71
N ALA A 421 -23.03 10.83 16.43
CA ALA A 421 -24.04 10.46 17.41
C ALA A 421 -24.06 8.93 17.63
N SER A 422 -24.42 8.51 18.83
CA SER A 422 -24.43 7.10 19.23
C SER A 422 -25.86 6.59 19.41
N THR A 423 -26.70 6.79 18.39
CA THR A 423 -28.11 6.35 18.39
C THR A 423 -28.32 5.12 17.49
N THR A 424 -29.55 4.67 17.38
CA THR A 424 -29.96 3.61 16.43
C THR A 424 -30.30 4.15 15.04
N ALA A 425 -30.19 5.47 14.82
CA ALA A 425 -30.43 6.07 13.51
C ALA A 425 -29.49 5.50 12.44
N PRO A 426 -29.96 5.31 11.20
CA PRO A 426 -29.14 4.72 10.13
C PRO A 426 -27.82 5.44 9.89
N ALA A 427 -27.78 6.77 10.01
CA ALA A 427 -26.55 7.55 9.85
C ALA A 427 -25.48 7.20 10.88
N ASP A 428 -25.87 6.82 12.10
CA ASP A 428 -24.97 6.54 13.21
C ASP A 428 -24.37 5.12 13.15
N GLN A 429 -24.81 4.26 12.23
CA GLN A 429 -24.37 2.88 12.15
C GLN A 429 -23.02 2.70 11.42
N TRP A 430 -22.44 3.78 10.92
CA TRP A 430 -21.25 3.77 10.07
C TRP A 430 -19.96 4.19 10.78
N HIS A 431 -20.03 4.36 12.10
CA HIS A 431 -18.85 4.64 12.93
C HIS A 431 -18.96 3.94 14.29
N VAL A 432 -17.84 3.82 15.00
CA VAL A 432 -17.72 3.14 16.29
C VAL A 432 -17.47 4.13 17.46
N GLY A 433 -18.06 5.31 17.37
CA GLY A 433 -17.91 6.42 18.33
C GLY A 433 -17.00 7.52 17.81
N GLN A 434 -17.27 8.77 18.16
CA GLN A 434 -16.54 9.97 17.75
C GLN A 434 -16.35 10.12 16.23
N GLY A 435 -17.17 9.43 15.43
CA GLY A 435 -17.00 9.38 13.97
C GLY A 435 -15.79 8.60 13.49
N ARG A 436 -15.24 7.67 14.30
CA ARG A 436 -14.30 6.65 13.83
C ARG A 436 -15.01 5.74 12.84
N LEU A 437 -14.70 5.87 11.57
CA LEU A 437 -15.41 5.11 10.54
C LEU A 437 -15.26 3.61 10.76
N LEU A 438 -16.39 2.89 10.76
CA LEU A 438 -16.40 1.43 10.64
C LEU A 438 -16.12 1.09 9.17
N PRO A 439 -15.02 0.38 8.84
CA PRO A 439 -14.67 0.11 7.45
C PRO A 439 -15.78 -0.63 6.70
N SER A 440 -16.10 -0.16 5.51
CA SER A 440 -16.97 -0.85 4.55
C SER A 440 -16.18 -1.61 3.48
N THR A 441 -14.87 -1.43 3.47
CA THR A 441 -13.92 -2.13 2.60
C THR A 441 -12.75 -2.59 3.43
N SER A 442 -12.36 -3.86 3.31
CA SER A 442 -11.18 -4.37 4.00
C SER A 442 -9.89 -3.99 3.27
N VAL A 443 -8.78 -3.93 4.01
CA VAL A 443 -7.43 -3.84 3.43
C VAL A 443 -7.19 -5.01 2.47
N ASP A 444 -7.67 -6.22 2.81
CA ASP A 444 -7.53 -7.41 1.94
C ASP A 444 -8.26 -7.23 0.60
N GLN A 445 -9.45 -6.63 0.56
CA GLN A 445 -10.17 -6.34 -0.71
C GLN A 445 -9.43 -5.29 -1.55
N TYR A 446 -8.89 -4.25 -0.88
CA TYR A 446 -8.09 -3.21 -1.54
C TYR A 446 -6.82 -3.80 -2.15
N ALA A 447 -6.09 -4.59 -1.37
CA ALA A 447 -4.89 -5.30 -1.80
C ALA A 447 -5.18 -6.35 -2.89
N ALA A 448 -6.28 -7.11 -2.79
CA ALA A 448 -6.69 -8.11 -3.80
C ALA A 448 -6.92 -7.47 -5.16
N THR A 449 -7.56 -6.28 -5.20
CA THR A 449 -7.79 -5.57 -6.46
C THR A 449 -6.48 -5.15 -7.12
N LEU A 450 -5.51 -4.63 -6.34
CA LEU A 450 -4.17 -4.28 -6.81
C LEU A 450 -3.38 -5.52 -7.23
N ALA A 451 -3.45 -6.60 -6.45
CA ALA A 451 -2.79 -7.87 -6.72
C ALA A 451 -3.28 -8.50 -8.05
N LYS A 452 -4.59 -8.51 -8.26
CA LYS A 452 -5.19 -9.02 -9.52
C LYS A 452 -4.71 -8.22 -10.73
N TRP A 453 -4.71 -6.89 -10.64
CA TRP A 453 -4.16 -6.05 -11.71
C TRP A 453 -2.68 -6.34 -11.95
N PHE A 454 -1.89 -6.55 -10.92
CA PHE A 454 -0.47 -6.88 -11.01
C PHE A 454 -0.24 -8.25 -11.67
N GLY A 455 -1.26 -9.14 -11.65
CA GLY A 455 -1.30 -10.42 -12.36
C GLY A 455 -1.50 -11.65 -11.44
N VAL A 456 -1.82 -11.45 -10.17
CA VAL A 456 -2.10 -12.56 -9.23
C VAL A 456 -3.43 -13.23 -9.60
N ALA A 457 -3.42 -14.55 -9.72
CA ALA A 457 -4.62 -15.33 -9.96
C ALA A 457 -5.51 -15.42 -8.71
N ASP A 458 -6.83 -15.55 -8.91
CA ASP A 458 -7.79 -15.61 -7.80
C ASP A 458 -7.47 -16.73 -6.79
N GLY A 459 -6.98 -17.86 -7.26
CA GLY A 459 -6.61 -19.00 -6.40
C GLY A 459 -5.41 -18.74 -5.48
N GLU A 460 -4.57 -17.74 -5.78
CA GLU A 460 -3.41 -17.37 -4.96
C GLU A 460 -3.75 -16.34 -3.87
N LEU A 461 -4.85 -15.59 -4.04
CA LEU A 461 -5.22 -14.53 -3.10
C LEU A 461 -5.34 -14.99 -1.63
N PRO A 462 -5.94 -16.16 -1.30
CA PRO A 462 -6.02 -16.61 0.08
C PRO A 462 -4.68 -16.90 0.75
N GLY A 463 -3.65 -17.21 -0.05
CA GLY A 463 -2.29 -17.41 0.45
C GLY A 463 -1.57 -16.10 0.77
N ILE A 464 -1.99 -15.00 0.16
CA ILE A 464 -1.39 -13.66 0.29
C ILE A 464 -2.17 -12.83 1.31
N LEU A 465 -3.50 -12.92 1.26
CA LEU A 465 -4.46 -12.12 2.00
C LEU A 465 -5.37 -13.07 2.79
N PRO A 466 -5.02 -13.40 4.03
CA PRO A 466 -5.66 -14.51 4.76
C PRO A 466 -7.14 -14.28 5.06
N ASN A 467 -7.59 -13.02 5.18
CA ASN A 467 -8.98 -12.71 5.47
C ASN A 467 -9.85 -12.63 4.20
N ILE A 468 -9.27 -12.67 3.00
CA ILE A 468 -10.01 -12.44 1.75
C ILE A 468 -11.14 -13.47 1.53
N THR A 469 -11.01 -14.67 2.09
CA THR A 469 -12.02 -15.72 2.00
C THR A 469 -13.33 -15.40 2.74
N HIS A 470 -13.31 -14.44 3.64
CA HIS A 470 -14.50 -13.94 4.34
C HIS A 470 -15.30 -12.92 3.52
N PHE A 471 -14.74 -12.46 2.41
CA PHE A 471 -15.33 -11.48 1.51
C PHE A 471 -15.78 -12.15 0.19
N GLY A 472 -16.45 -11.42 -0.68
CA GLY A 472 -17.01 -11.93 -1.94
C GLY A 472 -18.54 -12.02 -1.93
N GLY A 473 -19.18 -11.81 -0.77
CA GLY A 473 -20.64 -11.69 -0.66
C GLY A 473 -21.16 -10.31 -1.10
N ALA A 474 -22.48 -10.16 -1.05
CA ALA A 474 -23.15 -8.91 -1.39
C ALA A 474 -22.62 -7.74 -0.55
N GLY A 475 -22.23 -6.66 -1.21
CA GLY A 475 -21.67 -5.46 -0.57
C GLY A 475 -20.16 -5.52 -0.23
N TYR A 476 -19.53 -6.69 -0.35
CA TYR A 476 -18.10 -6.88 -0.05
C TYR A 476 -17.38 -7.64 -1.18
N PRO A 477 -17.29 -7.11 -2.40
CA PRO A 477 -16.67 -7.81 -3.53
C PRO A 477 -15.16 -7.99 -3.30
N VAL A 478 -14.60 -9.12 -3.74
CA VAL A 478 -13.13 -9.36 -3.68
C VAL A 478 -12.38 -8.38 -4.57
N ASN A 479 -12.94 -8.05 -5.74
CA ASN A 479 -12.39 -7.05 -6.65
C ASN A 479 -13.26 -5.79 -6.60
N LEU A 480 -12.69 -4.68 -6.17
CA LEU A 480 -13.37 -3.40 -6.01
C LEU A 480 -13.62 -2.68 -7.35
N GLY A 481 -12.97 -3.12 -8.43
CA GLY A 481 -13.25 -2.68 -9.80
C GLY A 481 -12.52 -1.41 -10.24
N PHE A 482 -11.68 -0.80 -9.42
CA PHE A 482 -10.97 0.46 -9.76
C PHE A 482 -9.76 0.27 -10.71
N MET A 483 -9.41 -0.96 -11.06
CA MET A 483 -8.37 -1.24 -12.06
C MET A 483 -8.97 -1.72 -13.38
N ALA A 484 -8.33 -1.32 -14.51
CA ALA A 484 -8.71 -1.75 -15.86
C ALA A 484 -8.20 -3.17 -16.17
#